data_84e136a1f6bec666436dfbf583e82a3b
#
_entry.id   84e136a1f6bec666436dfbf583e82a3b
#
_cell.length_a   1.000
_cell.length_b   1.000
_cell.length_c   1.000
_cell.angle_alpha   90.00
_cell.angle_beta   90.00
_cell.angle_gamma   90.00
#
_symmetry.space_group_name_H-M   'P 1'
#
loop_
_entity.id
_entity.type
_entity.pdbx_description
1 polymer ?
#
loop_
_entity_poly.entity_id
_entity_poly.type
_entity_poly.pdbx_seq_one_letter_code
_entity_poly.pdbx_strand_id
1 'polypeptide(L)'
;MKNLKILIAAVLISAGSTFELAAQDVGYVPTRTPVLNAMLRLADVKSTDVVYDLGSGDGRIVIAAALEYGARGVGIDIDPRRIEEANENARNANVTDLVEFRQADLFESDFSEATVVTLYLLNTLNEKLKPILLKQLKPGTRIVSHAFEMGDWKPDFTREVDGTRIFMWTVPEKE
;
A
#
# COMPACT_ATOMS: atom_id res chain seq x y z
N MET A 1 -34.55 33.66 59.36
CA MET A 1 -33.42 34.00 58.45
C MET A 1 -32.75 32.68 58.07
N LYS A 2 -33.07 32.16 56.89
CA LYS A 2 -32.59 30.82 56.40
C LYS A 2 -31.52 31.06 55.34
N ASN A 3 -30.29 30.64 55.62
CA ASN A 3 -29.15 30.72 54.68
C ASN A 3 -29.28 29.60 53.68
N LEU A 4 -29.51 29.93 52.43
CA LEU A 4 -29.52 29.04 51.29
C LEU A 4 -28.08 28.96 50.73
N LYS A 5 -27.40 27.82 50.96
CA LYS A 5 -26.10 27.52 50.34
C LYS A 5 -26.35 26.97 48.95
N ILE A 6 -26.00 27.76 47.93
CA ILE A 6 -25.98 27.32 46.53
C ILE A 6 -24.69 26.53 46.31
N LEU A 7 -24.85 25.23 46.01
CA LEU A 7 -23.76 24.35 45.62
C LEU A 7 -23.57 24.46 44.09
N ILE A 8 -22.54 25.13 43.65
CA ILE A 8 -22.17 25.17 42.22
C ILE A 8 -21.35 23.92 41.91
N ALA A 9 -21.95 22.96 41.23
CA ALA A 9 -21.24 21.82 40.68
C ALA A 9 -20.53 22.26 39.35
N ALA A 10 -19.22 22.36 39.41
CA ALA A 10 -18.42 22.58 38.21
C ALA A 10 -18.34 21.30 37.41
N VAL A 11 -19.01 21.25 36.27
CA VAL A 11 -18.85 20.18 35.26
C VAL A 11 -17.59 20.48 34.46
N LEU A 12 -16.54 19.74 34.75
CA LEU A 12 -15.34 19.71 33.92
C LEU A 12 -15.65 18.91 32.64
N ILE A 13 -15.96 19.61 31.56
CA ILE A 13 -16.00 19.04 30.22
C ILE A 13 -14.54 18.94 29.77
N SER A 14 -13.96 17.76 29.85
CA SER A 14 -12.69 17.45 29.20
C SER A 14 -12.95 17.37 27.70
N ALA A 15 -12.62 18.44 26.97
CA ALA A 15 -12.54 18.41 25.53
C ALA A 15 -11.35 17.53 25.14
N GLY A 16 -11.61 16.23 24.92
CA GLY A 16 -10.69 15.36 24.25
C GLY A 16 -10.58 15.82 22.80
N SER A 17 -9.50 16.55 22.51
CA SER A 17 -9.12 16.85 21.13
C SER A 17 -8.68 15.55 20.50
N THR A 18 -9.58 14.86 19.79
CA THR A 18 -9.19 13.87 18.80
C THR A 18 -8.46 14.61 17.70
N PHE A 19 -7.14 14.54 17.68
CA PHE A 19 -6.37 14.82 16.50
C PHE A 19 -6.71 13.72 15.50
N GLU A 20 -7.75 13.91 14.71
CA GLU A 20 -7.84 13.27 13.41
C GLU A 20 -6.64 13.78 12.61
N LEU A 21 -5.59 12.97 12.50
CA LEU A 21 -4.62 13.14 11.42
C LEU A 21 -5.45 12.99 10.14
N ALA A 22 -5.81 14.11 9.53
CA ALA A 22 -6.31 14.11 8.17
C ALA A 22 -5.27 13.34 7.35
N ALA A 23 -5.63 12.14 6.88
CA ALA A 23 -4.89 11.45 5.84
C ALA A 23 -4.79 12.49 4.71
N GLN A 24 -3.57 12.94 4.41
CA GLN A 24 -3.34 13.90 3.34
C GLN A 24 -3.92 13.25 2.10
N ASP A 25 -4.95 13.86 1.54
CA ASP A 25 -5.67 13.40 0.34
C ASP A 25 -4.69 13.52 -0.83
N VAL A 26 -3.78 12.54 -0.94
CA VAL A 26 -2.89 12.40 -2.08
C VAL A 26 -3.80 11.95 -3.21
N GLY A 27 -4.12 12.89 -4.09
CA GLY A 27 -5.02 12.62 -5.20
C GLY A 27 -4.62 11.33 -5.91
N TYR A 28 -5.57 10.42 -6.06
CA TYR A 28 -5.37 9.16 -6.76
C TYR A 28 -4.84 9.40 -8.17
N VAL A 29 -3.62 8.92 -8.44
CA VAL A 29 -2.99 8.94 -9.76
C VAL A 29 -2.63 7.50 -10.14
N PRO A 30 -3.31 6.92 -11.14
CA PRO A 30 -3.05 5.54 -11.50
C PRO A 30 -1.71 5.37 -12.22
N THR A 31 -0.99 4.30 -11.91
CA THR A 31 0.22 3.91 -12.64
C THR A 31 -0.13 3.58 -14.09
N ARG A 32 0.56 4.23 -15.05
CA ARG A 32 0.35 3.97 -16.49
C ARG A 32 0.80 2.57 -16.87
N THR A 33 0.10 1.95 -17.83
CA THR A 33 0.37 0.56 -18.27
C THR A 33 1.83 0.27 -18.63
N PRO A 34 2.58 1.10 -19.37
CA PRO A 34 4.00 0.82 -19.64
C PRO A 34 4.86 0.75 -18.37
N VAL A 35 4.54 1.60 -17.37
CA VAL A 35 5.29 1.65 -16.09
C VAL A 35 4.96 0.43 -15.25
N LEU A 36 3.66 0.10 -15.05
CA LEU A 36 3.27 -1.08 -14.27
C LEU A 36 3.85 -2.38 -14.87
N ASN A 37 3.82 -2.53 -16.20
CA ASN A 37 4.40 -3.70 -16.86
C ASN A 37 5.93 -3.75 -16.66
N ALA A 38 6.59 -2.59 -16.64
CA ALA A 38 8.02 -2.53 -16.34
C ALA A 38 8.32 -2.86 -14.87
N MET A 39 7.45 -2.48 -13.92
CA MET A 39 7.57 -2.84 -12.51
C MET A 39 7.46 -4.36 -12.33
N LEU A 40 6.44 -5.00 -12.91
CA LEU A 40 6.24 -6.46 -12.82
C LEU A 40 7.41 -7.22 -13.47
N ARG A 41 7.93 -6.76 -14.62
CA ARG A 41 9.13 -7.33 -15.25
C ARG A 41 10.39 -7.13 -14.43
N LEU A 42 10.58 -5.95 -13.82
CA LEU A 42 11.73 -5.67 -12.98
C LEU A 42 11.76 -6.58 -11.75
N ALA A 43 10.58 -6.83 -11.16
CA ALA A 43 10.40 -7.78 -10.07
C ALA A 43 10.53 -9.25 -10.53
N ASP A 44 10.65 -9.53 -11.82
CA ASP A 44 10.68 -10.89 -12.39
C ASP A 44 9.53 -11.77 -11.87
N VAL A 45 8.30 -11.21 -11.92
CA VAL A 45 7.09 -11.87 -11.39
C VAL A 45 6.86 -13.22 -12.09
N LYS A 46 6.51 -14.23 -11.30
CA LYS A 46 6.20 -15.60 -11.73
C LYS A 46 4.81 -16.03 -11.25
N SER A 47 4.27 -17.10 -11.82
CA SER A 47 2.99 -17.68 -11.38
C SER A 47 2.99 -18.22 -9.94
N THR A 48 4.16 -18.41 -9.36
CA THR A 48 4.32 -18.84 -7.96
C THR A 48 4.35 -17.67 -6.98
N ASP A 49 4.35 -16.44 -7.48
CA ASP A 49 4.42 -15.24 -6.65
C ASP A 49 3.06 -14.86 -6.04
N VAL A 50 3.15 -14.16 -4.91
CA VAL A 50 2.04 -13.45 -4.28
C VAL A 50 2.40 -11.97 -4.31
N VAL A 51 1.74 -11.22 -5.19
CA VAL A 51 1.98 -9.78 -5.40
C VAL A 51 1.05 -8.99 -4.49
N TYR A 52 1.62 -8.19 -3.60
CA TYR A 52 0.89 -7.22 -2.78
C TYR A 52 1.06 -5.81 -3.34
N ASP A 53 -0.04 -5.11 -3.57
CA ASP A 53 -0.05 -3.70 -3.99
C ASP A 53 -0.59 -2.84 -2.85
N LEU A 54 0.29 -2.06 -2.21
CA LEU A 54 -0.04 -1.24 -1.04
C LEU A 54 -0.40 0.18 -1.47
N GLY A 55 -1.68 0.50 -1.39
CA GLY A 55 -2.31 1.64 -2.04
C GLY A 55 -2.77 1.26 -3.45
N SER A 56 -3.55 0.18 -3.56
CA SER A 56 -3.81 -0.50 -4.83
C SER A 56 -4.73 0.27 -5.80
N GLY A 57 -5.42 1.30 -5.32
CA GLY A 57 -6.36 2.06 -6.15
C GLY A 57 -7.38 1.14 -6.84
N ASP A 58 -7.46 1.24 -8.15
CA ASP A 58 -8.37 0.45 -9.00
C ASP A 58 -7.92 -1.01 -9.25
N GLY A 59 -6.87 -1.46 -8.59
CA GLY A 59 -6.40 -2.85 -8.62
C GLY A 59 -5.58 -3.23 -9.85
N ARG A 60 -5.28 -2.26 -10.75
CA ARG A 60 -4.67 -2.54 -12.06
C ARG A 60 -3.36 -3.32 -12.01
N ILE A 61 -2.51 -3.13 -10.98
CA ILE A 61 -1.20 -3.80 -10.90
C ILE A 61 -1.38 -5.29 -10.57
N VAL A 62 -2.16 -5.62 -9.55
CA VAL A 62 -2.40 -7.04 -9.20
C VAL A 62 -3.24 -7.76 -10.25
N ILE A 63 -4.17 -7.07 -10.91
CA ILE A 63 -4.93 -7.62 -12.04
C ILE A 63 -3.99 -7.94 -13.22
N ALA A 64 -3.06 -7.04 -13.55
CA ALA A 64 -2.07 -7.30 -14.59
C ALA A 64 -1.12 -8.44 -14.20
N ALA A 65 -0.70 -8.54 -12.94
CA ALA A 65 0.11 -9.66 -12.45
C ALA A 65 -0.62 -11.01 -12.64
N ALA A 66 -1.92 -11.04 -12.35
CA ALA A 66 -2.74 -12.25 -12.55
C ALA A 66 -2.90 -12.60 -14.05
N LEU A 67 -3.22 -11.61 -14.89
CA LEU A 67 -3.45 -11.81 -16.34
C LEU A 67 -2.18 -12.22 -17.09
N GLU A 68 -1.05 -11.55 -16.82
CA GLU A 68 0.17 -11.73 -17.62
C GLU A 68 1.07 -12.84 -17.09
N TYR A 69 1.03 -13.12 -15.78
CA TYR A 69 1.95 -14.07 -15.13
C TYR A 69 1.25 -15.23 -14.42
N GLY A 70 -0.08 -15.16 -14.25
CA GLY A 70 -0.80 -16.15 -13.45
C GLY A 70 -0.49 -16.06 -11.95
N ALA A 71 0.06 -14.95 -11.49
CA ALA A 71 0.42 -14.72 -10.09
C ALA A 71 -0.84 -14.46 -9.24
N ARG A 72 -0.80 -14.83 -7.95
CA ARG A 72 -1.79 -14.37 -6.98
C ARG A 72 -1.54 -12.89 -6.66
N GLY A 73 -2.61 -12.13 -6.40
CA GLY A 73 -2.50 -10.72 -6.08
C GLY A 73 -3.41 -10.31 -4.93
N VAL A 74 -2.90 -9.42 -4.08
CA VAL A 74 -3.67 -8.78 -3.01
C VAL A 74 -3.48 -7.28 -3.10
N GLY A 75 -4.57 -6.54 -3.33
CA GLY A 75 -4.57 -5.08 -3.27
C GLY A 75 -5.09 -4.58 -1.93
N ILE A 76 -4.41 -3.63 -1.33
CA ILE A 76 -4.85 -2.97 -0.08
C ILE A 76 -5.02 -1.48 -0.37
N ASP A 77 -6.19 -0.95 -0.05
CA ASP A 77 -6.46 0.49 -0.14
C ASP A 77 -7.39 0.91 1.00
N ILE A 78 -7.24 2.15 1.46
CA ILE A 78 -8.09 2.68 2.54
C ILE A 78 -9.43 3.21 2.01
N ASP A 79 -9.49 3.61 0.72
CA ASP A 79 -10.70 4.17 0.10
C ASP A 79 -11.66 3.04 -0.35
N PRO A 80 -12.85 2.89 0.26
CA PRO A 80 -13.81 1.87 -0.13
C PRO A 80 -14.25 1.97 -1.59
N ARG A 81 -14.25 3.17 -2.18
CA ARG A 81 -14.61 3.36 -3.60
C ARG A 81 -13.55 2.75 -4.52
N ARG A 82 -12.27 2.82 -4.13
CA ARG A 82 -11.17 2.17 -4.88
C ARG A 82 -11.28 0.66 -4.82
N ILE A 83 -11.63 0.13 -3.64
CA ILE A 83 -11.84 -1.32 -3.46
C ILE A 83 -13.03 -1.83 -4.29
N GLU A 84 -14.13 -1.06 -4.34
CA GLU A 84 -15.28 -1.40 -5.19
C GLU A 84 -14.90 -1.44 -6.68
N GLU A 85 -14.20 -0.40 -7.15
CA GLU A 85 -13.70 -0.31 -8.52
C GLU A 85 -12.72 -1.44 -8.86
N ALA A 86 -11.78 -1.76 -7.96
CA ALA A 86 -10.83 -2.85 -8.13
C ALA A 86 -11.53 -4.22 -8.26
N ASN A 87 -12.54 -4.47 -7.43
CA ASN A 87 -13.35 -5.68 -7.50
C ASN A 87 -14.15 -5.77 -8.82
N GLU A 88 -14.68 -4.65 -9.32
CA GLU A 88 -15.35 -4.61 -10.62
C GLU A 88 -14.36 -4.89 -11.75
N ASN A 89 -13.20 -4.25 -11.74
CA ASN A 89 -12.14 -4.47 -12.71
C ASN A 89 -11.68 -5.94 -12.74
N ALA A 90 -11.53 -6.59 -11.57
CA ALA A 90 -11.17 -8.00 -11.48
C ALA A 90 -12.24 -8.92 -12.07
N ARG A 91 -13.53 -8.63 -11.83
CA ARG A 91 -14.63 -9.36 -12.47
C ARG A 91 -14.60 -9.22 -13.98
N ASN A 92 -14.43 -8.01 -14.49
CA ASN A 92 -14.36 -7.71 -15.92
C ASN A 92 -13.16 -8.38 -16.59
N ALA A 93 -12.05 -8.53 -15.86
CA ALA A 93 -10.84 -9.22 -16.30
C ALA A 93 -10.89 -10.75 -16.12
N ASN A 94 -11.94 -11.30 -15.46
CA ASN A 94 -12.07 -12.73 -15.14
C ASN A 94 -10.89 -13.31 -14.35
N VAL A 95 -10.38 -12.56 -13.35
CA VAL A 95 -9.25 -12.99 -12.51
C VAL A 95 -9.61 -13.05 -11.01
N THR A 96 -10.88 -13.07 -10.66
CA THR A 96 -11.35 -13.08 -9.27
C THR A 96 -10.87 -14.29 -8.45
N ASP A 97 -10.47 -15.38 -9.09
CA ASP A 97 -9.89 -16.54 -8.43
C ASP A 97 -8.41 -16.35 -8.03
N LEU A 98 -7.77 -15.34 -8.61
CA LEU A 98 -6.34 -15.05 -8.38
C LEU A 98 -6.11 -13.77 -7.57
N VAL A 99 -7.08 -12.84 -7.54
CA VAL A 99 -6.89 -11.54 -6.87
C VAL A 99 -7.92 -11.28 -5.78
N GLU A 100 -7.48 -10.59 -4.74
CA GLU A 100 -8.30 -10.15 -3.60
C GLU A 100 -8.03 -8.67 -3.33
N PHE A 101 -9.07 -7.91 -2.94
CA PHE A 101 -8.94 -6.51 -2.53
C PHE A 101 -9.48 -6.30 -1.12
N ARG A 102 -8.67 -5.66 -0.27
CA ARG A 102 -8.95 -5.43 1.15
C ARG A 102 -9.02 -3.95 1.44
N GLN A 103 -10.15 -3.49 1.99
CA GLN A 103 -10.23 -2.14 2.55
C GLN A 103 -9.54 -2.14 3.91
N ALA A 104 -8.35 -1.56 3.99
CA ALA A 104 -7.58 -1.51 5.23
C ALA A 104 -6.52 -0.40 5.19
N ASP A 105 -6.05 0.01 6.38
CA ASP A 105 -4.82 0.80 6.49
C ASP A 105 -3.61 -0.10 6.22
N LEU A 106 -2.83 0.26 5.21
CA LEU A 106 -1.63 -0.50 4.83
C LEU A 106 -0.57 -0.56 5.94
N PHE A 107 -0.56 0.43 6.86
CA PHE A 107 0.37 0.44 8.00
C PHE A 107 -0.01 -0.53 9.12
N GLU A 108 -1.27 -0.99 9.15
CA GLU A 108 -1.79 -1.93 10.13
C GLU A 108 -2.05 -3.32 9.53
N SER A 109 -1.83 -3.47 8.22
CA SER A 109 -2.12 -4.69 7.47
C SER A 109 -1.02 -5.74 7.60
N ASP A 110 -1.40 -7.02 7.49
CA ASP A 110 -0.48 -8.14 7.35
C ASP A 110 -0.27 -8.46 5.86
N PHE A 111 0.98 -8.35 5.42
CA PHE A 111 1.43 -8.72 4.08
C PHE A 111 2.66 -9.66 4.12
N SER A 112 2.81 -10.41 5.21
CA SER A 112 3.94 -11.31 5.46
C SER A 112 4.06 -12.47 4.47
N GLU A 113 2.97 -12.80 3.75
CA GLU A 113 2.99 -13.83 2.69
C GLU A 113 3.49 -13.30 1.33
N ALA A 114 3.65 -11.97 1.18
CA ALA A 114 4.08 -11.38 -0.08
C ALA A 114 5.46 -11.87 -0.50
N THR A 115 5.61 -12.16 -1.80
CA THR A 115 6.90 -12.41 -2.46
C THR A 115 7.32 -11.24 -3.34
N VAL A 116 6.33 -10.41 -3.72
CA VAL A 116 6.53 -9.14 -4.41
C VAL A 116 5.62 -8.09 -3.77
N VAL A 117 6.14 -6.90 -3.51
CA VAL A 117 5.38 -5.73 -3.07
C VAL A 117 5.52 -4.62 -4.09
N THR A 118 4.40 -4.01 -4.50
CA THR A 118 4.39 -2.81 -5.36
C THR A 118 3.91 -1.59 -4.58
N LEU A 119 4.52 -0.44 -4.89
CA LEU A 119 4.27 0.83 -4.21
C LEU A 119 4.15 1.96 -5.23
N TYR A 120 3.17 2.83 -5.03
CA TYR A 120 3.14 4.17 -5.64
C TYR A 120 2.74 5.19 -4.57
N LEU A 121 3.60 5.33 -3.57
CA LEU A 121 3.40 6.18 -2.40
C LEU A 121 4.51 7.23 -2.34
N LEU A 122 4.21 8.40 -1.74
CA LEU A 122 5.20 9.44 -1.53
C LEU A 122 6.39 8.93 -0.69
N ASN A 123 7.57 9.54 -0.86
CA ASN A 123 8.79 9.19 -0.11
C ASN A 123 8.55 9.07 1.40
N THR A 124 7.81 10.03 1.98
CA THR A 124 7.51 10.04 3.42
C THR A 124 6.71 8.82 3.88
N LEU A 125 5.80 8.32 3.04
CA LEU A 125 5.03 7.11 3.32
C LEU A 125 5.89 5.85 3.14
N ASN A 126 6.73 5.81 2.10
CA ASN A 126 7.67 4.71 1.88
C ASN A 126 8.67 4.59 3.05
N GLU A 127 9.21 5.72 3.54
CA GLU A 127 10.11 5.76 4.70
C GLU A 127 9.43 5.24 5.97
N LYS A 128 8.17 5.64 6.20
CA LYS A 128 7.37 5.15 7.32
C LYS A 128 7.05 3.66 7.19
N LEU A 129 6.82 3.18 5.97
CA LEU A 129 6.50 1.79 5.68
C LEU A 129 7.72 0.86 5.76
N LYS A 130 8.93 1.36 5.46
CA LYS A 130 10.18 0.60 5.44
C LYS A 130 10.38 -0.32 6.65
N PRO A 131 10.29 0.14 7.92
CA PRO A 131 10.51 -0.76 9.07
C PRO A 131 9.45 -1.87 9.16
N ILE A 132 8.23 -1.63 8.69
CA ILE A 132 7.14 -2.61 8.67
C ILE A 132 7.43 -3.67 7.60
N LEU A 133 7.85 -3.24 6.40
CA LEU A 133 8.26 -4.14 5.31
C LEU A 133 9.40 -5.05 5.76
N LEU A 134 10.47 -4.48 6.32
CA LEU A 134 11.63 -5.26 6.80
C LEU A 134 11.28 -6.24 7.93
N LYS A 135 10.30 -5.89 8.78
CA LYS A 135 9.83 -6.75 9.87
C LYS A 135 8.98 -7.92 9.35
N GLN A 136 8.03 -7.65 8.46
CA GLN A 136 7.04 -8.63 8.03
C GLN A 136 7.54 -9.53 6.89
N LEU A 137 8.24 -8.96 5.91
CA LEU A 137 8.60 -9.69 4.70
C LEU A 137 9.75 -10.68 4.94
N LYS A 138 9.74 -11.75 4.15
CA LYS A 138 10.80 -12.75 4.14
C LYS A 138 12.00 -12.25 3.35
N PRO A 139 13.23 -12.66 3.70
CA PRO A 139 14.40 -12.44 2.85
C PRO A 139 14.14 -12.89 1.40
N GLY A 140 14.65 -12.12 0.44
CA GLY A 140 14.44 -12.36 -0.98
C GLY A 140 13.13 -11.81 -1.54
N THR A 141 12.20 -11.30 -0.71
CA THR A 141 11.01 -10.58 -1.20
C THR A 141 11.44 -9.33 -1.97
N ARG A 142 10.86 -9.12 -3.15
CA ARG A 142 11.16 -7.99 -4.03
C ARG A 142 10.14 -6.88 -3.81
N ILE A 143 10.63 -5.65 -3.61
CA ILE A 143 9.80 -4.45 -3.44
C ILE A 143 10.07 -3.54 -4.63
N VAL A 144 9.03 -3.14 -5.37
CA VAL A 144 9.16 -2.24 -6.51
C VAL A 144 8.34 -0.99 -6.29
N SER A 145 8.97 0.18 -6.40
CA SER A 145 8.31 1.46 -6.23
C SER A 145 8.30 2.27 -7.52
N HIS A 146 7.13 2.85 -7.82
CA HIS A 146 6.92 3.81 -8.88
C HIS A 146 7.30 5.21 -8.37
N ALA A 147 8.27 5.85 -9.02
CA ALA A 147 8.73 7.23 -8.86
C ALA A 147 9.39 7.60 -7.52
N PHE A 148 9.11 6.91 -6.43
CA PHE A 148 9.51 7.31 -5.09
C PHE A 148 10.46 6.32 -4.44
N GLU A 149 11.51 6.85 -3.82
CA GLU A 149 12.52 6.07 -3.10
C GLU A 149 12.07 5.76 -1.65
N MET A 150 12.90 5.01 -0.91
CA MET A 150 12.63 4.54 0.45
C MET A 150 13.70 5.08 1.43
N GLY A 151 13.86 6.40 1.43
CA GLY A 151 14.78 7.11 2.31
C GLY A 151 16.24 6.71 2.07
N ASP A 152 16.92 6.29 3.12
CA ASP A 152 18.34 5.90 3.09
C ASP A 152 18.58 4.46 2.56
N TRP A 153 17.52 3.66 2.38
CA TRP A 153 17.65 2.33 1.80
C TRP A 153 17.87 2.42 0.29
N LYS A 154 19.12 2.19 -0.12
CA LYS A 154 19.48 2.28 -1.53
C LYS A 154 18.84 1.15 -2.33
N PRO A 155 18.24 1.44 -3.51
CA PRO A 155 17.68 0.40 -4.36
C PRO A 155 18.79 -0.45 -4.98
N ASP A 156 18.51 -1.75 -5.15
CA ASP A 156 19.37 -2.67 -5.90
C ASP A 156 19.36 -2.34 -7.39
N PHE A 157 18.19 -1.91 -7.89
CA PHE A 157 17.99 -1.54 -9.30
C PHE A 157 17.18 -0.26 -9.44
N THR A 158 17.57 0.54 -10.42
CA THR A 158 16.81 1.72 -10.87
C THR A 158 16.66 1.64 -12.38
N ARG A 159 15.46 1.88 -12.88
CA ARG A 159 15.18 1.96 -14.33
C ARG A 159 14.30 3.16 -14.62
N GLU A 160 14.49 3.77 -15.78
CA GLU A 160 13.60 4.80 -16.32
C GLU A 160 12.68 4.20 -17.40
N VAL A 161 11.38 4.52 -17.32
CA VAL A 161 10.35 4.09 -18.26
C VAL A 161 9.43 5.26 -18.52
N ASP A 162 9.32 5.71 -19.74
CA ASP A 162 8.49 6.85 -20.17
C ASP A 162 8.68 8.10 -19.30
N GLY A 163 9.94 8.42 -18.97
CA GLY A 163 10.29 9.57 -18.13
C GLY A 163 9.99 9.38 -16.63
N THR A 164 9.64 8.18 -16.21
CA THR A 164 9.39 7.82 -14.81
C THR A 164 10.45 6.85 -14.32
N ARG A 165 11.04 7.13 -13.17
CA ARG A 165 11.94 6.16 -12.51
C ARG A 165 11.14 5.12 -11.74
N ILE A 166 11.58 3.87 -11.82
CA ILE A 166 11.12 2.78 -10.96
C ILE A 166 12.34 2.21 -10.23
N PHE A 167 12.11 1.82 -8.99
CA PHE A 167 13.15 1.37 -8.07
C PHE A 167 12.82 -0.03 -7.58
N MET A 168 13.83 -0.88 -7.37
CA MET A 168 13.62 -2.20 -6.77
C MET A 168 14.62 -2.44 -5.64
N TRP A 169 14.11 -3.03 -4.56
CA TRP A 169 14.88 -3.54 -3.41
C TRP A 169 14.57 -5.01 -3.22
N THR A 170 15.56 -5.75 -2.75
CA THR A 170 15.38 -7.12 -2.25
C THR A 170 15.51 -7.10 -0.73
N VAL A 171 14.55 -7.68 -0.02
CA VAL A 171 14.60 -7.79 1.43
C VAL A 171 15.82 -8.61 1.82
N PRO A 172 16.74 -8.07 2.67
CA PRO A 172 17.96 -8.76 3.05
C PRO A 172 17.70 -9.93 3.98
N GLU A 173 18.70 -10.82 4.15
CA GLU A 173 18.71 -11.82 5.21
C GLU A 173 18.60 -11.13 6.58
N LYS A 174 17.85 -11.74 7.48
CA LYS A 174 17.73 -11.25 8.86
C LYS A 174 18.93 -11.79 9.67
N GLU A 175 19.67 -10.87 10.24
CA GLU A 175 20.77 -11.21 11.17
C GLU A 175 20.26 -11.91 12.45
#